data_291def588c7ad3b0faab1055c5c2a864
#
_entry.id   291def588c7ad3b0faab1055c5c2a864
#
_cell.length_a   1.000
_cell.length_b   1.000
_cell.length_c   1.000
_cell.angle_alpha   90.00
_cell.angle_beta   90.00
_cell.angle_gamma   90.00
#
_symmetry.space_group_name_H-M   'P 1'
#
loop_
_entity.id
_entity.type
_entity.pdbx_description
1 polymer ?
#
loop_
_entity_poly.entity_id
_entity_poly.type
_entity_poly.pdbx_seq_one_letter_code
_entity_poly.pdbx_strand_id
1 'polypeptide(L)'
;GLQPPTLAARMAATLDRLSEGRLLINVVTGGDPVENKGDGIFLSHSERYQVTREFLDVYTRLLRGEKVDYHGEHIHVEGAEVLFPPVQENGPPLYFGGSSDAAIDVAAEQIDSYLTWGEPPELVAEKLAVVRER
;
A
#
# COMPACT_ATOMS: atom_id res chain seq x y z
N GLY A 1 11.35 11.01 -3.28
CA GLY A 1 9.93 11.31 -3.27
C GLY A 1 9.10 10.05 -3.40
N LEU A 2 7.89 10.08 -2.89
CA LEU A 2 6.94 8.98 -3.05
C LEU A 2 6.68 8.73 -4.55
N GLN A 3 6.72 7.49 -4.98
CA GLN A 3 6.36 7.14 -6.35
C GLN A 3 4.88 7.48 -6.60
N PRO A 4 4.52 7.99 -7.79
CA PRO A 4 3.12 8.13 -8.14
C PRO A 4 2.40 6.77 -8.12
N PRO A 5 1.18 6.67 -7.58
CA PRO A 5 0.45 5.40 -7.54
C PRO A 5 0.19 4.82 -8.94
N THR A 6 0.03 5.67 -9.93
CA THR A 6 -0.13 5.30 -11.33
C THR A 6 1.09 4.60 -11.91
N LEU A 7 2.29 5.09 -11.61
CA LEU A 7 3.54 4.44 -12.01
C LEU A 7 3.70 3.10 -11.31
N ALA A 8 3.50 3.07 -9.99
CA ALA A 8 3.58 1.85 -9.20
C ALA A 8 2.60 0.77 -9.69
N ALA A 9 1.37 1.14 -10.01
CA ALA A 9 0.38 0.22 -10.55
C ALA A 9 0.79 -0.37 -11.92
N ARG A 10 1.33 0.45 -12.83
CA ARG A 10 1.85 -0.02 -14.12
C ARG A 10 3.03 -0.97 -13.95
N MET A 11 3.95 -0.65 -13.06
CA MET A 11 5.09 -1.52 -12.74
C MET A 11 4.65 -2.86 -12.17
N ALA A 12 3.71 -2.84 -11.22
CA ALA A 12 3.14 -4.04 -10.61
C ALA A 12 2.42 -4.91 -11.66
N ALA A 13 1.57 -4.32 -12.49
CA ALA A 13 0.88 -5.04 -13.55
C ALA A 13 1.86 -5.69 -14.53
N THR A 14 2.91 -4.99 -14.94
CA THR A 14 3.95 -5.53 -15.82
C THR A 14 4.70 -6.69 -15.17
N LEU A 15 5.12 -6.53 -13.91
CA LEU A 15 5.86 -7.58 -13.20
C LEU A 15 4.99 -8.80 -12.93
N ASP A 16 3.71 -8.58 -12.61
CA ASP A 16 2.75 -9.68 -12.43
C ASP A 16 2.57 -10.49 -13.71
N ARG A 17 2.47 -9.83 -14.87
CA ARG A 17 2.42 -10.50 -16.17
C ARG A 17 3.71 -11.27 -16.48
N LEU A 18 4.87 -10.67 -16.24
CA LEU A 18 6.18 -11.33 -16.46
C LEU A 18 6.39 -12.53 -15.52
N SER A 19 5.86 -12.46 -14.32
CA SER A 19 5.92 -13.55 -13.33
C SER A 19 4.78 -14.57 -13.45
N GLU A 20 3.87 -14.39 -14.41
CA GLU A 20 2.70 -15.26 -14.59
C GLU A 20 1.82 -15.34 -13.34
N GLY A 21 1.51 -14.17 -12.75
CA GLY A 21 0.61 -14.06 -11.61
C GLY A 21 1.21 -14.46 -10.27
N ARG A 22 2.53 -14.35 -10.10
CA ARG A 22 3.23 -14.73 -8.84
C ARG A 22 3.69 -13.53 -8.02
N LEU A 23 3.34 -12.31 -8.42
CA LEU A 23 3.75 -11.10 -7.70
C LEU A 23 2.99 -11.00 -6.36
N LEU A 24 3.74 -10.64 -5.33
CA LEU A 24 3.24 -10.21 -4.01
C LEU A 24 3.80 -8.82 -3.75
N ILE A 25 3.01 -7.94 -3.16
CA ILE A 25 3.42 -6.56 -2.87
C ILE A 25 3.45 -6.34 -1.35
N ASN A 26 4.63 -6.00 -0.84
CA ASN A 26 4.75 -5.52 0.52
C ASN A 26 4.75 -3.98 0.52
N VAL A 27 3.75 -3.39 1.13
CA VAL A 27 3.60 -1.93 1.24
C VAL A 27 4.34 -1.44 2.47
N VAL A 28 5.20 -0.45 2.29
CA VAL A 28 5.99 0.17 3.36
C VAL A 28 5.85 1.68 3.30
N THR A 29 5.49 2.30 4.43
CA THR A 29 5.29 3.76 4.52
C THR A 29 6.58 4.56 4.76
N GLY A 30 7.72 3.86 4.87
CA GLY A 30 8.98 4.41 5.34
C GLY A 30 9.09 4.33 6.88
N GLY A 31 10.26 4.00 7.36
CA GLY A 31 10.54 3.78 8.79
C GLY A 31 11.48 4.81 9.39
N ASP A 32 12.69 4.86 8.89
CA ASP A 32 13.74 5.69 9.45
C ASP A 32 13.60 7.17 9.02
N PRO A 33 13.55 8.11 9.99
CA PRO A 33 13.43 9.54 9.66
C PRO A 33 14.64 10.12 8.91
N VAL A 34 15.83 9.53 9.07
CA VAL A 34 17.04 10.00 8.39
C VAL A 34 17.01 9.56 6.94
N GLU A 35 16.66 8.29 6.69
CA GLU A 35 16.49 7.77 5.33
C GLU A 35 15.40 8.53 4.58
N ASN A 36 14.25 8.73 5.21
CA ASN A 36 13.15 9.49 4.62
C ASN A 36 13.57 10.90 4.17
N LYS A 37 14.33 11.60 5.01
CA LYS A 37 14.88 12.93 4.65
C LYS A 37 15.87 12.85 3.49
N GLY A 38 16.70 11.79 3.46
CA GLY A 38 17.61 11.52 2.35
C GLY A 38 16.88 11.34 1.02
N ASP A 39 15.69 10.74 1.07
CA ASP A 39 14.82 10.55 -0.09
C ASP A 39 13.90 11.76 -0.40
N GLY A 40 14.06 12.85 0.34
CA GLY A 40 13.24 14.06 0.16
C GLY A 40 11.84 13.95 0.77
N ILE A 41 11.62 13.04 1.70
CA ILE A 41 10.35 12.85 2.41
C ILE A 41 10.42 13.55 3.76
N PHE A 42 9.69 14.66 3.90
CA PHE A 42 9.65 15.49 5.12
C PHE A 42 8.31 15.39 5.86
N LEU A 43 7.48 14.42 5.49
CA LEU A 43 6.18 14.19 6.09
C LEU A 43 6.32 13.64 7.53
N SER A 44 5.42 14.08 8.40
CA SER A 44 5.24 13.51 9.74
C SER A 44 4.79 12.05 9.67
N HIS A 45 4.83 11.35 10.77
CA HIS A 45 4.37 9.96 10.84
C HIS A 45 2.90 9.84 10.40
N SER A 46 2.01 10.67 10.89
CA SER A 46 0.59 10.65 10.52
C SER A 46 0.33 10.98 9.05
N GLU A 47 1.01 12.01 8.52
CA GLU A 47 0.90 12.38 7.12
C GLU A 47 1.34 11.25 6.18
N ARG A 48 2.40 10.51 6.54
CA ARG A 48 2.83 9.34 5.74
C ARG A 48 1.74 8.29 5.63
N TYR A 49 0.95 8.05 6.69
CA TYR A 49 -0.16 7.10 6.63
C TYR A 49 -1.36 7.63 5.84
N GLN A 50 -1.63 8.94 5.89
CA GLN A 50 -2.62 9.56 5.02
C GLN A 50 -2.24 9.40 3.54
N VAL A 51 -1.00 9.73 3.20
CA VAL A 51 -0.48 9.52 1.83
C VAL A 51 -0.57 8.06 1.42
N THR A 52 -0.24 7.13 2.30
CA THR A 52 -0.33 5.69 2.01
C THR A 52 -1.77 5.27 1.74
N ARG A 53 -2.73 5.76 2.52
CA ARG A 53 -4.16 5.47 2.30
C ARG A 53 -4.64 5.96 0.93
N GLU A 54 -4.34 7.21 0.58
CA GLU A 54 -4.67 7.78 -0.73
C GLU A 54 -3.97 7.06 -1.87
N PHE A 55 -2.69 6.70 -1.66
CA PHE A 55 -1.92 5.92 -2.62
C PHE A 55 -2.56 4.57 -2.89
N LEU A 56 -2.90 3.82 -1.85
CA LEU A 56 -3.49 2.48 -1.97
C LEU A 56 -4.88 2.54 -2.62
N ASP A 57 -5.68 3.56 -2.32
CA ASP A 57 -6.99 3.73 -2.96
C ASP A 57 -6.85 3.87 -4.48
N VAL A 58 -5.98 4.75 -4.95
CA VAL A 58 -5.72 4.90 -6.39
C VAL A 58 -5.08 3.64 -6.98
N TYR A 59 -4.08 3.10 -6.31
CA TYR A 59 -3.31 1.94 -6.77
C TYR A 59 -4.17 0.69 -6.95
N THR A 60 -4.99 0.34 -5.97
CA THR A 60 -5.85 -0.85 -6.00
C THR A 60 -6.94 -0.73 -7.05
N ARG A 61 -7.56 0.44 -7.18
CA ARG A 61 -8.57 0.70 -8.21
C ARG A 61 -7.99 0.57 -9.62
N LEU A 62 -6.80 1.10 -9.85
CA LEU A 62 -6.10 0.95 -11.13
C LEU A 62 -5.81 -0.52 -11.47
N LEU A 63 -5.37 -1.32 -10.50
CA LEU A 63 -5.09 -2.74 -10.71
C LEU A 63 -6.36 -3.59 -10.93
N ARG A 64 -7.50 -3.11 -10.46
CA ARG A 64 -8.83 -3.69 -10.78
C ARG A 64 -9.35 -3.31 -12.16
N GLY A 65 -8.61 -2.48 -12.90
CA GLY A 65 -8.99 -2.05 -14.26
C GLY A 65 -9.91 -0.83 -14.30
N GLU A 66 -10.04 -0.09 -13.21
CA GLU A 66 -10.81 1.14 -13.19
C GLU A 66 -10.04 2.27 -13.90
N LYS A 67 -10.80 3.17 -14.52
CA LYS A 67 -10.31 4.50 -14.88
C LYS A 67 -10.53 5.43 -13.69
N VAL A 68 -9.46 6.02 -13.17
CA VAL A 68 -9.47 6.71 -11.88
C VAL A 68 -9.29 8.21 -12.05
N ASP A 69 -10.23 8.96 -11.51
CA ASP A 69 -10.11 10.36 -11.13
C ASP A 69 -10.09 10.42 -9.60
N TYR A 70 -9.06 11.04 -9.03
CA TYR A 70 -8.87 11.12 -7.59
C TYR A 70 -8.35 12.50 -7.18
N HIS A 71 -9.00 13.13 -6.23
CA HIS A 71 -8.67 14.47 -5.72
C HIS A 71 -8.52 14.40 -4.20
N GLY A 72 -7.41 13.82 -3.75
CA GLY A 72 -7.07 13.71 -2.34
C GLY A 72 -6.35 14.96 -1.82
N GLU A 73 -5.97 14.91 -0.56
CA GLU A 73 -5.17 15.95 0.07
C GLU A 73 -3.72 15.93 -0.43
N HIS A 74 -3.19 14.74 -0.68
CA HIS A 74 -1.79 14.51 -1.08
C HIS A 74 -1.65 13.97 -2.49
N ILE A 75 -2.65 13.28 -3.01
CA ILE A 75 -2.61 12.63 -4.32
C ILE A 75 -3.73 13.17 -5.20
N HIS A 76 -3.33 13.58 -6.39
CA HIS A 76 -4.24 14.07 -7.42
C HIS A 76 -3.94 13.39 -8.74
N VAL A 77 -4.92 12.70 -9.32
CA VAL A 77 -4.82 12.07 -10.62
C VAL A 77 -6.10 12.28 -11.42
N GLU A 78 -5.97 12.41 -12.73
CA GLU A 78 -7.08 12.60 -13.66
C GLU A 78 -6.98 11.59 -14.81
N GLY A 79 -8.05 10.86 -15.06
CA GLY A 79 -8.15 9.90 -16.15
C GLY A 79 -7.08 8.79 -16.12
N ALA A 80 -6.60 8.43 -14.93
CA ALA A 80 -5.56 7.42 -14.79
C ALA A 80 -6.09 6.03 -15.14
N GLU A 81 -5.28 5.26 -15.89
CA GLU A 81 -5.65 3.93 -16.38
C GLU A 81 -4.41 3.03 -16.51
N VAL A 82 -4.58 1.74 -16.28
CA VAL A 82 -3.59 0.70 -16.57
C VAL A 82 -4.04 -0.04 -17.83
N LEU A 83 -3.34 0.22 -18.95
CA LEU A 83 -3.69 -0.33 -20.26
C LEU A 83 -3.45 -1.84 -20.36
N PHE A 84 -2.49 -2.35 -19.61
CA PHE A 84 -2.13 -3.77 -19.57
C PHE A 84 -2.34 -4.30 -18.15
N PRO A 85 -3.53 -4.83 -17.84
CA PRO A 85 -3.87 -5.26 -16.50
C PRO A 85 -2.99 -6.42 -16.00
N PRO A 86 -2.90 -6.63 -14.67
CA PRO A 86 -2.21 -7.78 -14.11
C PRO A 86 -2.88 -9.10 -14.51
N VAL A 87 -2.18 -10.21 -14.34
CA VAL A 87 -2.73 -11.57 -14.54
C VAL A 87 -3.64 -11.95 -13.39
N GLN A 88 -3.25 -11.57 -12.17
CA GLN A 88 -4.04 -11.82 -10.97
C GLN A 88 -5.32 -10.97 -10.98
N GLU A 89 -6.45 -11.61 -10.81
CA GLU A 89 -7.74 -10.93 -10.69
C GLU A 89 -7.71 -9.98 -9.48
N ASN A 90 -8.13 -8.73 -9.68
CA ASN A 90 -8.07 -7.65 -8.70
C ASN A 90 -6.66 -7.19 -8.29
N GLY A 91 -5.62 -7.66 -8.97
CA GLY A 91 -4.23 -7.32 -8.70
C GLY A 91 -3.48 -8.26 -7.76
N PRO A 92 -2.18 -8.07 -7.62
CA PRO A 92 -1.35 -8.82 -6.67
C PRO A 92 -1.78 -8.58 -5.23
N PRO A 93 -1.76 -9.61 -4.36
CA PRO A 93 -2.11 -9.44 -2.96
C PRO A 93 -1.16 -8.48 -2.24
N LEU A 94 -1.73 -7.64 -1.38
CA LEU A 94 -1.05 -6.62 -0.61
C LEU A 94 -0.74 -7.11 0.79
N TYR A 95 0.52 -7.01 1.16
CA TYR A 95 1.03 -7.26 2.50
C TYR A 95 1.43 -5.93 3.15
N PHE A 96 1.23 -5.81 4.43
CA PHE A 96 1.58 -4.62 5.17
C PHE A 96 1.89 -4.93 6.63
N GLY A 97 2.91 -4.27 7.18
CA GLY A 97 3.29 -4.37 8.58
C GLY A 97 3.36 -3.00 9.23
N GLY A 98 2.92 -2.93 10.47
CA GLY A 98 3.00 -1.73 11.28
C GLY A 98 2.23 -1.92 12.58
N SER A 99 2.66 -1.23 13.66
CA SER A 99 2.10 -1.43 15.00
C SER A 99 1.40 -0.20 15.55
N SER A 100 1.44 0.94 14.84
CA SER A 100 0.71 2.15 15.25
C SER A 100 -0.78 2.03 14.91
N ASP A 101 -1.63 2.77 15.61
CA ASP A 101 -3.07 2.80 15.31
C ASP A 101 -3.34 3.16 13.84
N ALA A 102 -2.63 4.16 13.31
CA ALA A 102 -2.75 4.55 11.89
C ALA A 102 -2.34 3.42 10.93
N ALA A 103 -1.35 2.59 11.29
CA ALA A 103 -0.96 1.43 10.50
C ALA A 103 -2.04 0.35 10.51
N ILE A 104 -2.61 0.09 11.68
CA ILE A 104 -3.67 -0.91 11.87
C ILE A 104 -4.92 -0.50 11.08
N ASP A 105 -5.29 0.79 11.08
CA ASP A 105 -6.41 1.30 10.30
C ASP A 105 -6.23 1.07 8.79
N VAL A 106 -5.04 1.39 8.25
CA VAL A 106 -4.72 1.14 6.84
C VAL A 106 -4.74 -0.36 6.54
N ALA A 107 -4.20 -1.19 7.44
CA ALA A 107 -4.19 -2.64 7.26
C ALA A 107 -5.60 -3.22 7.21
N ALA A 108 -6.48 -2.81 8.13
CA ALA A 108 -7.85 -3.31 8.19
C ALA A 108 -8.70 -2.92 6.96
N GLU A 109 -8.46 -1.72 6.42
CA GLU A 109 -9.27 -1.20 5.32
C GLU A 109 -8.83 -1.67 3.93
N GLN A 110 -7.52 -1.85 3.69
CA GLN A 110 -6.98 -1.90 2.33
C GLN A 110 -6.00 -3.05 2.06
N ILE A 111 -5.71 -3.89 3.04
CA ILE A 111 -4.64 -4.89 2.95
C ILE A 111 -5.19 -6.32 3.03
N ASP A 112 -4.63 -7.21 2.20
CA ASP A 112 -5.02 -8.62 2.18
C ASP A 112 -4.38 -9.43 3.31
N SER A 113 -3.14 -9.08 3.70
CA SER A 113 -2.37 -9.84 4.69
C SER A 113 -1.54 -8.93 5.59
N TYR A 114 -1.77 -9.04 6.89
CA TYR A 114 -1.01 -8.31 7.90
C TYR A 114 0.26 -9.08 8.29
N LEU A 115 1.40 -8.36 8.30
CA LEU A 115 2.70 -8.90 8.69
C LEU A 115 3.09 -8.45 10.10
N THR A 116 3.64 -9.37 10.88
CA THR A 116 4.25 -9.09 12.19
C THR A 116 5.77 -9.14 12.11
N TRP A 117 6.44 -8.55 13.06
CA TRP A 117 7.90 -8.42 13.08
C TRP A 117 8.63 -9.55 13.82
N GLY A 118 7.97 -10.67 14.04
CA GLY A 118 8.56 -11.79 14.78
C GLY A 118 8.64 -11.56 16.29
N GLU A 119 7.69 -10.81 16.83
CA GLU A 119 7.50 -10.64 18.27
C GLU A 119 7.13 -12.00 18.92
N PRO A 120 7.24 -12.12 20.26
CA PRO A 120 6.73 -13.29 20.99
C PRO A 120 5.28 -13.62 20.64
N PRO A 121 4.90 -14.89 20.61
CA PRO A 121 3.55 -15.33 20.17
C PRO A 121 2.39 -14.62 20.87
N GLU A 122 2.54 -14.29 22.14
CA GLU A 122 1.53 -13.60 22.93
C GLU A 122 1.28 -12.18 22.39
N LEU A 123 2.34 -11.43 22.07
CA LEU A 123 2.24 -10.10 21.49
C LEU A 123 1.68 -10.12 20.06
N VAL A 124 2.03 -11.15 19.29
CA VAL A 124 1.43 -11.36 17.97
C VAL A 124 -0.08 -11.61 18.10
N ALA A 125 -0.50 -12.43 19.05
CA ALA A 125 -1.91 -12.72 19.28
C ALA A 125 -2.70 -11.45 19.67
N GLU A 126 -2.15 -10.60 20.54
CA GLU A 126 -2.75 -9.32 20.91
C GLU A 126 -2.93 -8.40 19.70
N LYS A 127 -1.87 -8.24 18.88
CA LYS A 127 -1.95 -7.43 17.65
C LYS A 127 -2.98 -7.94 16.65
N LEU A 128 -3.02 -9.25 16.43
CA LEU A 128 -3.99 -9.86 15.53
C LEU A 128 -5.43 -9.69 16.03
N ALA A 129 -5.65 -9.71 17.34
CA ALA A 129 -6.96 -9.41 17.91
C ALA A 129 -7.39 -7.98 17.57
N VAL A 130 -6.52 -6.99 17.78
CA VAL A 130 -6.79 -5.59 17.45
C VAL A 130 -7.08 -5.38 15.96
N VAL A 131 -6.29 -5.98 15.08
CA VAL A 131 -6.50 -5.87 13.62
C VAL A 131 -7.84 -6.49 13.18
N ARG A 132 -8.29 -7.57 13.84
CA ARG A 132 -9.56 -8.25 13.51
C ARG A 132 -10.80 -7.52 14.02
N GLU A 133 -10.66 -6.69 15.03
CA GLU A 133 -11.76 -5.90 15.61
C GLU A 133 -12.07 -4.63 14.80
N ARG A 134 -11.17 -4.21 13.90
CA ARG A 134 -11.30 -3.04 13.00
C ARG A 134 -11.67 -3.45 11.58
#